data_bc25b60000e91959d615059768ac7df3
#
_entry.id   bc25b60000e91959d615059768ac7df3
#
_cell.length_a   1.000
_cell.length_b   1.000
_cell.length_c   1.000
_cell.angle_alpha   90.00
_cell.angle_beta   90.00
_cell.angle_gamma   90.00
#
_symmetry.space_group_name_H-M   'P 1'
#
loop_
_entity.id
_entity.type
_entity.pdbx_description
1 polymer ?
#
loop_
_entity_poly.entity_id
_entity_poly.type
_entity_poly.pdbx_seq_one_letter_code
_entity_poly.pdbx_strand_id
1 'polypeptide(L)'
;VIDNLSTGRLNNLKKIKNKIKFINYDISKDSKRFRNFFKNVKWVFHLAGLADIVPSIKEPKKYFKANVEGTLNVVNAARDKKVKKLIYAASASCYGIPKKFPTNEKAKIDTKYPYALTKFLGEKLVIDWFKIYKANNLSLRFFNVYGPNSRTTGAYGAVFGVFLAQKLFNKPLTIVGNGRQTRDFVHVYDLVKGLIKAAKKGKPGKIYNIGSGKETKINHIAKLIGGKRIFIPKRPGEPERSLACIKKIKKELNWRPKISIERGVSELLKTKNSWKNAPVWTSKKIKLATKVWFKYLK
;
A
#
# COMPACT_ATOMS: atom_id res chain seq x y z
N VAL A 1 0.22 -18.87 -3.14
CA VAL A 1 -0.41 -17.53 -3.18
C VAL A 1 -1.89 -17.70 -2.94
N ILE A 2 -2.46 -16.93 -1.98
CA ILE A 2 -3.91 -16.89 -1.70
C ILE A 2 -4.40 -15.50 -2.09
N ASP A 3 -5.42 -15.39 -2.95
CA ASP A 3 -6.02 -14.13 -3.41
C ASP A 3 -7.45 -14.41 -3.90
N ASN A 4 -8.40 -13.52 -3.62
CA ASN A 4 -9.78 -13.64 -4.14
C ASN A 4 -9.99 -12.86 -5.45
N LEU A 5 -8.91 -12.30 -6.01
CA LEU A 5 -8.90 -11.54 -7.26
C LEU A 5 -9.80 -10.30 -7.29
N SER A 6 -10.26 -9.83 -6.12
CA SER A 6 -11.07 -8.59 -6.05
C SER A 6 -10.31 -7.36 -6.55
N THR A 7 -8.98 -7.34 -6.36
CA THR A 7 -8.08 -6.32 -6.88
C THR A 7 -6.81 -6.92 -7.52
N GLY A 8 -6.52 -8.18 -7.22
CA GLY A 8 -5.40 -8.93 -7.78
C GLY A 8 -5.60 -9.29 -9.25
N ARG A 9 -4.51 -9.58 -9.96
CA ARG A 9 -4.52 -9.97 -11.36
C ARG A 9 -3.61 -11.16 -11.62
N LEU A 10 -4.17 -12.25 -12.12
CA LEU A 10 -3.41 -13.47 -12.47
C LEU A 10 -2.28 -13.21 -13.46
N ASN A 11 -2.44 -12.21 -14.32
CA ASN A 11 -1.39 -11.82 -15.27
C ASN A 11 -0.07 -11.43 -14.59
N ASN A 12 -0.13 -10.88 -13.37
CA ASN A 12 1.08 -10.55 -12.59
C ASN A 12 1.87 -11.82 -12.18
N LEU A 13 1.21 -12.99 -12.16
CA LEU A 13 1.80 -14.27 -11.78
C LEU A 13 2.21 -15.12 -13.00
N LYS A 14 1.90 -14.68 -14.23
CA LYS A 14 2.10 -15.48 -15.46
C LYS A 14 3.52 -16.03 -15.57
N LYS A 15 4.55 -15.20 -15.31
CA LYS A 15 5.97 -15.61 -15.44
C LYS A 15 6.43 -16.64 -14.40
N ILE A 16 5.69 -16.81 -13.31
CA ILE A 16 6.03 -17.71 -12.21
C ILE A 16 4.95 -18.76 -11.96
N LYS A 17 3.96 -18.89 -12.86
CA LYS A 17 2.80 -19.76 -12.68
C LYS A 17 3.20 -21.20 -12.29
N ASN A 18 4.20 -21.75 -12.94
CA ASN A 18 4.67 -23.12 -12.70
C ASN A 18 5.52 -23.28 -11.41
N LYS A 19 5.86 -22.16 -10.74
CA LYS A 19 6.68 -22.15 -9.51
C LYS A 19 5.86 -21.89 -8.26
N ILE A 20 4.54 -21.69 -8.39
CA ILE A 20 3.65 -21.34 -7.28
C ILE A 20 2.38 -22.17 -7.31
N LYS A 21 1.81 -22.40 -6.15
CA LYS A 21 0.42 -22.85 -6.00
C LYS A 21 -0.46 -21.63 -5.79
N PHE A 22 -1.41 -21.39 -6.69
CA PHE A 22 -2.42 -20.34 -6.56
C PHE A 22 -3.71 -20.93 -5.99
N ILE A 23 -4.30 -20.22 -5.01
CA ILE A 23 -5.54 -20.60 -4.34
C ILE A 23 -6.47 -19.39 -4.42
N ASN A 24 -7.57 -19.52 -5.14
CA ASN A 24 -8.62 -18.48 -5.13
C ASN A 24 -9.44 -18.63 -3.84
N TYR A 25 -9.24 -17.70 -2.91
CA TYR A 25 -9.93 -17.74 -1.62
C TYR A 25 -10.04 -16.34 -1.00
N ASP A 26 -11.20 -16.07 -0.40
CA ASP A 26 -11.44 -14.87 0.39
C ASP A 26 -11.03 -15.09 1.83
N ILE A 27 -9.98 -14.41 2.28
CA ILE A 27 -9.43 -14.53 3.64
C ILE A 27 -10.40 -14.10 4.75
N SER A 28 -11.47 -13.36 4.42
CA SER A 28 -12.51 -13.01 5.39
C SER A 28 -13.41 -14.20 5.75
N LYS A 29 -13.33 -15.30 4.99
CA LYS A 29 -14.04 -16.55 5.28
C LYS A 29 -13.13 -17.47 6.08
N ASP A 30 -13.39 -17.63 7.37
CA ASP A 30 -12.68 -18.64 8.18
C ASP A 30 -13.26 -20.04 7.94
N SER A 31 -12.37 -21.02 7.82
CA SER A 31 -12.74 -22.43 7.71
C SER A 31 -11.55 -23.33 8.04
N LYS A 32 -11.84 -24.60 8.36
CA LYS A 32 -10.80 -25.64 8.52
C LYS A 32 -9.92 -25.74 7.26
N ARG A 33 -10.53 -25.63 6.05
CA ARG A 33 -9.82 -25.62 4.77
C ARG A 33 -8.86 -24.44 4.69
N PHE A 34 -9.30 -23.22 5.05
CA PHE A 34 -8.46 -22.02 5.05
C PHE A 34 -7.24 -22.19 5.95
N ARG A 35 -7.45 -22.63 7.19
CA ARG A 35 -6.37 -22.84 8.16
C ARG A 35 -5.36 -23.88 7.68
N ASN A 36 -5.78 -24.92 6.93
CA ASN A 36 -4.89 -25.90 6.38
C ASN A 36 -3.93 -25.38 5.30
N PHE A 37 -4.24 -24.26 4.64
CA PHE A 37 -3.29 -23.62 3.71
C PHE A 37 -2.02 -23.11 4.39
N PHE A 38 -2.01 -22.97 5.71
CA PHE A 38 -0.88 -22.53 6.51
C PHE A 38 -0.01 -23.68 7.05
N LYS A 39 -0.40 -24.95 6.82
CA LYS A 39 0.39 -26.11 7.25
C LYS A 39 1.76 -26.11 6.55
N ASN A 40 2.84 -26.29 7.33
CA ASN A 40 4.24 -26.30 6.86
C ASN A 40 4.72 -24.98 6.21
N VAL A 41 4.01 -23.88 6.44
CA VAL A 41 4.41 -22.56 5.94
C VAL A 41 5.46 -21.94 6.87
N LYS A 42 6.61 -21.58 6.30
CA LYS A 42 7.69 -20.92 7.06
C LYS A 42 7.39 -19.42 7.29
N TRP A 43 7.01 -18.70 6.24
CA TRP A 43 6.75 -17.28 6.29
C TRP A 43 5.41 -16.94 5.65
N VAL A 44 4.66 -16.05 6.28
CA VAL A 44 3.45 -15.45 5.72
C VAL A 44 3.73 -13.97 5.44
N PHE A 45 3.60 -13.54 4.21
CA PHE A 45 3.54 -12.14 3.81
C PHE A 45 2.08 -11.77 3.62
N HIS A 46 1.48 -11.17 4.64
CA HIS A 46 0.08 -10.78 4.61
C HIS A 46 -0.09 -9.42 3.92
N LEU A 47 -0.24 -9.46 2.60
CA LEU A 47 -0.41 -8.31 1.73
C LEU A 47 -1.87 -8.12 1.29
N ALA A 48 -2.71 -9.15 1.49
CA ALA A 48 -4.12 -9.09 1.15
C ALA A 48 -4.85 -8.00 1.94
N GLY A 49 -5.69 -7.25 1.25
CA GLY A 49 -6.46 -6.16 1.82
C GLY A 49 -6.91 -5.16 0.78
N LEU A 50 -7.90 -4.36 1.11
CA LEU A 50 -8.38 -3.28 0.27
C LEU A 50 -7.64 -1.99 0.61
N ALA A 51 -7.16 -1.31 -0.43
CA ALA A 51 -6.61 0.03 -0.38
C ALA A 51 -7.57 0.99 -1.09
N ASP A 52 -7.23 2.24 -1.23
CA ASP A 52 -8.03 3.33 -1.81
C ASP A 52 -8.99 4.01 -0.82
N ILE A 53 -8.84 5.33 -0.71
CA ILE A 53 -9.56 6.14 0.28
C ILE A 53 -11.03 6.27 -0.10
N VAL A 54 -11.32 6.68 -1.35
CA VAL A 54 -12.70 6.95 -1.81
C VAL A 54 -13.62 5.73 -1.69
N PRO A 55 -13.25 4.55 -2.18
CA PRO A 55 -14.06 3.35 -1.98
C PRO A 55 -14.26 2.99 -0.50
N SER A 56 -13.27 3.27 0.37
CA SER A 56 -13.43 2.97 1.80
C SER A 56 -14.51 3.80 2.48
N ILE A 57 -14.73 5.04 2.01
CA ILE A 57 -15.79 5.90 2.52
C ILE A 57 -17.17 5.41 2.03
N LYS A 58 -17.23 4.91 0.79
CA LYS A 58 -18.47 4.41 0.20
C LYS A 58 -18.90 3.05 0.76
N GLU A 59 -17.94 2.16 0.98
CA GLU A 59 -18.17 0.77 1.37
C GLU A 59 -17.37 0.37 2.63
N PRO A 60 -17.54 1.06 3.78
CA PRO A 60 -16.70 0.85 4.96
C PRO A 60 -16.78 -0.60 5.49
N LYS A 61 -17.95 -1.25 5.43
CA LYS A 61 -18.13 -2.66 5.82
C LYS A 61 -17.23 -3.60 5.03
N LYS A 62 -17.10 -3.39 3.72
CA LYS A 62 -16.23 -4.19 2.85
C LYS A 62 -14.76 -4.07 3.24
N TYR A 63 -14.33 -2.85 3.59
CA TYR A 63 -12.98 -2.60 4.08
C TYR A 63 -12.74 -3.25 5.43
N PHE A 64 -13.69 -3.17 6.35
CA PHE A 64 -13.61 -3.82 7.64
C PHE A 64 -13.48 -5.33 7.50
N LYS A 65 -14.37 -5.94 6.70
CA LYS A 65 -14.35 -7.37 6.41
C LYS A 65 -13.02 -7.83 5.81
N ALA A 66 -12.49 -7.14 4.79
CA ALA A 66 -11.23 -7.53 4.15
C ALA A 66 -10.00 -7.29 5.04
N ASN A 67 -9.91 -6.10 5.67
CA ASN A 67 -8.69 -5.64 6.33
C ASN A 67 -8.61 -6.05 7.82
N VAL A 68 -9.76 -6.23 8.49
CA VAL A 68 -9.80 -6.55 9.92
C VAL A 68 -10.17 -8.02 10.12
N GLU A 69 -11.34 -8.47 9.69
CA GLU A 69 -11.74 -9.87 9.81
C GLU A 69 -10.81 -10.80 9.05
N GLY A 70 -10.45 -10.44 7.80
CA GLY A 70 -9.48 -11.19 7.03
C GLY A 70 -8.12 -11.29 7.72
N THR A 71 -7.65 -10.20 8.34
CA THR A 71 -6.39 -10.22 9.11
C THR A 71 -6.52 -11.09 10.37
N LEU A 72 -7.65 -11.03 11.07
CA LEU A 72 -7.91 -11.89 12.24
C LEU A 72 -7.81 -13.37 11.85
N ASN A 73 -8.44 -13.77 10.75
CA ASN A 73 -8.38 -15.14 10.26
C ASN A 73 -6.95 -15.58 9.89
N VAL A 74 -6.20 -14.69 9.24
CA VAL A 74 -4.80 -14.95 8.88
C VAL A 74 -3.90 -15.12 10.10
N VAL A 75 -4.01 -14.25 11.12
CA VAL A 75 -3.17 -14.37 12.33
C VAL A 75 -3.53 -15.58 13.16
N ASN A 76 -4.82 -15.96 13.22
CA ASN A 76 -5.26 -17.20 13.86
C ASN A 76 -4.72 -18.43 13.13
N ALA A 77 -4.90 -18.50 11.82
CA ALA A 77 -4.40 -19.62 11.02
C ALA A 77 -2.87 -19.75 11.12
N ALA A 78 -2.15 -18.64 11.10
CA ALA A 78 -0.69 -18.63 11.26
C ALA A 78 -0.25 -19.12 12.65
N ARG A 79 -0.94 -18.71 13.72
CA ARG A 79 -0.71 -19.19 15.08
C ARG A 79 -0.98 -20.69 15.20
N ASP A 80 -2.17 -21.14 14.80
CA ASP A 80 -2.63 -22.52 14.95
C ASP A 80 -1.74 -23.51 14.16
N LYS A 81 -1.18 -23.07 13.05
CA LYS A 81 -0.24 -23.86 12.22
C LYS A 81 1.24 -23.57 12.52
N LYS A 82 1.54 -22.85 13.61
CA LYS A 82 2.90 -22.56 14.09
C LYS A 82 3.80 -21.99 13.00
N VAL A 83 3.26 -21.06 12.20
CA VAL A 83 4.04 -20.33 11.17
C VAL A 83 5.24 -19.64 11.81
N LYS A 84 6.44 -19.83 11.24
CA LYS A 84 7.67 -19.29 11.84
C LYS A 84 7.71 -17.77 11.91
N LYS A 85 7.09 -17.08 10.94
CA LYS A 85 6.98 -15.61 10.98
C LYS A 85 5.87 -15.09 10.06
N LEU A 86 5.12 -14.10 10.55
CA LEU A 86 4.14 -13.35 9.77
C LEU A 86 4.56 -11.89 9.66
N ILE A 87 4.58 -11.36 8.43
CA ILE A 87 4.88 -9.99 8.09
C ILE A 87 3.62 -9.32 7.54
N TYR A 88 3.12 -8.31 8.24
CA TYR A 88 1.90 -7.59 7.87
C TYR A 88 2.22 -6.31 7.09
N ALA A 89 1.54 -6.12 5.98
CA ALA A 89 1.53 -4.88 5.23
C ALA A 89 0.57 -3.87 5.86
N ALA A 90 1.05 -3.08 6.81
CA ALA A 90 0.33 -1.94 7.35
C ALA A 90 0.49 -0.71 6.43
N SER A 91 -0.02 0.44 6.85
CA SER A 91 0.00 1.65 6.04
C SER A 91 0.39 2.88 6.87
N ALA A 92 1.20 3.76 6.29
CA ALA A 92 1.50 5.08 6.85
C ALA A 92 0.28 6.00 6.92
N SER A 93 -0.83 5.64 6.26
CA SER A 93 -2.10 6.38 6.36
C SER A 93 -2.65 6.44 7.80
N CYS A 94 -2.21 5.52 8.69
CA CYS A 94 -2.59 5.55 10.10
C CYS A 94 -2.11 6.82 10.84
N TYR A 95 -1.08 7.48 10.36
CA TYR A 95 -0.57 8.72 10.97
C TYR A 95 -1.42 9.96 10.69
N GLY A 96 -2.33 9.89 9.70
CA GLY A 96 -3.15 11.04 9.30
C GLY A 96 -2.28 12.20 8.80
N ILE A 97 -2.33 13.33 9.52
CA ILE A 97 -1.51 14.52 9.23
C ILE A 97 -0.47 14.68 10.36
N PRO A 98 0.73 14.11 10.21
CA PRO A 98 1.76 14.19 11.25
C PRO A 98 2.23 15.61 11.49
N LYS A 99 2.49 15.97 12.76
CA LYS A 99 3.04 17.28 13.13
C LYS A 99 4.56 17.36 13.00
N LYS A 100 5.27 16.20 13.05
CA LYS A 100 6.75 16.15 13.02
C LYS A 100 7.24 15.27 11.86
N PHE A 101 8.28 15.74 11.19
CA PHE A 101 8.93 15.05 10.06
C PHE A 101 10.44 14.92 10.30
N PRO A 102 11.07 13.82 9.87
CA PRO A 102 10.43 12.62 9.30
C PRO A 102 9.58 11.89 10.35
N THR A 103 8.42 11.33 9.92
CA THR A 103 7.46 10.63 10.78
C THR A 103 8.05 9.30 11.24
N ASN A 104 8.21 9.11 12.55
CA ASN A 104 8.70 7.86 13.15
C ASN A 104 7.56 6.94 13.59
N GLU A 105 7.88 5.70 13.97
CA GLU A 105 6.89 4.68 14.33
C GLU A 105 6.14 4.96 15.64
N LYS A 106 6.66 5.87 16.48
CA LYS A 106 6.03 6.33 17.73
C LYS A 106 5.10 7.55 17.52
N ALA A 107 5.03 8.09 16.30
CA ALA A 107 4.16 9.21 16.01
C ALA A 107 2.69 8.87 16.33
N LYS A 108 1.93 9.88 16.75
CA LYS A 108 0.51 9.75 17.07
C LYS A 108 -0.25 9.13 15.91
N ILE A 109 -1.12 8.19 16.21
CA ILE A 109 -2.06 7.61 15.26
C ILE A 109 -3.29 8.51 15.20
N ASP A 110 -3.67 8.88 13.97
CA ASP A 110 -4.79 9.77 13.68
C ASP A 110 -5.46 9.36 12.37
N THR A 111 -6.22 8.28 12.43
CA THR A 111 -6.88 7.70 11.24
C THR A 111 -8.01 8.61 10.76
N LYS A 112 -7.91 9.15 9.55
CA LYS A 112 -8.86 10.14 9.01
C LYS A 112 -10.00 9.52 8.18
N TYR A 113 -9.90 8.26 7.78
CA TYR A 113 -10.88 7.60 6.92
C TYR A 113 -10.86 6.08 7.12
N PRO A 114 -11.93 5.36 6.70
CA PRO A 114 -12.10 3.92 6.99
C PRO A 114 -10.94 3.04 6.53
N TYR A 115 -10.32 3.32 5.39
CA TYR A 115 -9.12 2.58 4.96
C TYR A 115 -7.99 2.70 5.99
N ALA A 116 -7.67 3.91 6.45
CA ALA A 116 -6.61 4.12 7.44
C ALA A 116 -6.93 3.40 8.75
N LEU A 117 -8.17 3.52 9.23
CA LEU A 117 -8.65 2.84 10.43
C LEU A 117 -8.53 1.33 10.32
N THR A 118 -9.05 0.73 9.25
CA THR A 118 -9.05 -0.74 9.09
C THR A 118 -7.64 -1.31 8.94
N LYS A 119 -6.72 -0.59 8.29
CA LYS A 119 -5.30 -1.00 8.23
C LYS A 119 -4.62 -0.91 9.59
N PHE A 120 -4.94 0.10 10.39
CA PHE A 120 -4.42 0.23 11.75
C PHE A 120 -5.00 -0.84 12.68
N LEU A 121 -6.29 -1.14 12.60
CA LEU A 121 -6.90 -2.24 13.38
C LEU A 121 -6.28 -3.60 13.04
N GLY A 122 -6.02 -3.88 11.74
CA GLY A 122 -5.27 -5.07 11.32
C GLY A 122 -3.85 -5.11 11.90
N GLU A 123 -3.14 -3.97 11.92
CA GLU A 123 -1.83 -3.88 12.58
C GLU A 123 -1.93 -4.19 14.08
N LYS A 124 -2.94 -3.64 14.77
CA LYS A 124 -3.18 -3.91 16.18
C LYS A 124 -3.38 -5.39 16.45
N LEU A 125 -4.19 -6.08 15.66
CA LEU A 125 -4.37 -7.53 15.75
C LEU A 125 -3.04 -8.26 15.63
N VAL A 126 -2.25 -7.95 14.61
CA VAL A 126 -0.94 -8.60 14.37
C VAL A 126 0.02 -8.42 15.56
N ILE A 127 0.09 -7.23 16.12
CA ILE A 127 0.99 -6.92 17.25
C ILE A 127 0.47 -7.50 18.56
N ASP A 128 -0.84 -7.48 18.80
CA ASP A 128 -1.42 -8.02 20.03
C ASP A 128 -1.38 -9.56 20.03
N TRP A 129 -1.48 -10.25 18.88
CA TRP A 129 -1.22 -11.70 18.78
C TRP A 129 0.20 -12.08 19.20
N PHE A 130 1.19 -11.24 18.93
CA PHE A 130 2.52 -11.44 19.53
C PHE A 130 2.48 -11.28 21.06
N LYS A 131 1.84 -10.26 21.58
CA LYS A 131 1.81 -9.99 23.03
C LYS A 131 1.09 -11.11 23.80
N ILE A 132 -0.07 -11.53 23.32
CA ILE A 132 -0.96 -12.49 23.99
C ILE A 132 -0.48 -13.92 23.76
N TYR A 133 -0.25 -14.29 22.50
CA TYR A 133 -0.01 -15.68 22.10
C TYR A 133 1.46 -15.97 21.76
N LYS A 134 2.36 -14.99 21.92
CA LYS A 134 3.78 -15.10 21.53
C LYS A 134 3.99 -15.46 20.04
N ALA A 135 2.97 -15.19 19.20
CA ALA A 135 3.05 -15.41 17.78
C ALA A 135 4.14 -14.51 17.14
N ASN A 136 4.99 -15.07 16.30
CA ASN A 136 6.13 -14.35 15.71
C ASN A 136 5.67 -13.43 14.57
N ASN A 137 4.97 -12.39 14.91
CA ASN A 137 4.38 -11.42 13.99
C ASN A 137 5.10 -10.07 14.07
N LEU A 138 5.18 -9.36 12.95
CA LEU A 138 5.66 -7.98 12.87
C LEU A 138 4.91 -7.20 11.79
N SER A 139 5.02 -5.87 11.83
CA SER A 139 4.33 -4.97 10.91
C SER A 139 5.28 -4.05 10.18
N LEU A 140 4.99 -3.79 8.90
CA LEU A 140 5.66 -2.77 8.10
C LEU A 140 4.63 -1.72 7.65
N ARG A 141 4.79 -0.46 8.07
CA ARG A 141 3.97 0.67 7.61
C ARG A 141 4.51 1.19 6.30
N PHE A 142 3.83 0.84 5.20
CA PHE A 142 4.22 1.26 3.86
C PHE A 142 3.88 2.73 3.64
N PHE A 143 4.87 3.48 3.17
CA PHE A 143 4.66 4.79 2.56
C PHE A 143 4.20 4.62 1.10
N ASN A 144 4.36 5.62 0.24
CA ASN A 144 3.80 5.55 -1.11
C ASN A 144 4.59 4.59 -2.01
N VAL A 145 4.10 3.37 -2.16
CA VAL A 145 4.72 2.36 -3.03
C VAL A 145 4.39 2.62 -4.48
N TYR A 146 5.39 2.52 -5.36
CA TYR A 146 5.21 2.63 -6.80
C TYR A 146 6.11 1.63 -7.54
N GLY A 147 5.79 1.34 -8.79
CA GLY A 147 6.62 0.44 -9.62
C GLY A 147 5.80 -0.36 -10.62
N PRO A 148 6.46 -1.28 -11.35
CA PRO A 148 5.80 -2.16 -12.31
C PRO A 148 4.77 -3.06 -11.64
N ASN A 149 3.83 -3.57 -12.44
CA ASN A 149 2.73 -4.43 -12.01
C ASN A 149 1.71 -3.77 -11.05
N SER A 150 1.76 -2.45 -10.90
CA SER A 150 0.72 -1.72 -10.16
C SER A 150 -0.66 -1.97 -10.78
N ARG A 151 -1.71 -1.88 -9.94
CA ARG A 151 -3.08 -1.96 -10.42
C ARG A 151 -3.37 -0.84 -11.41
N THR A 152 -3.82 -1.21 -12.62
CA THR A 152 -4.15 -0.26 -13.69
C THR A 152 -5.63 0.01 -13.85
N THR A 153 -6.49 -0.67 -13.06
CA THR A 153 -7.96 -0.56 -13.10
C THR A 153 -8.49 -0.17 -11.72
N GLY A 154 -9.74 0.25 -11.65
CA GLY A 154 -10.43 0.56 -10.40
C GLY A 154 -10.61 2.04 -10.12
N ALA A 155 -10.75 2.40 -8.85
CA ALA A 155 -11.05 3.75 -8.41
C ALA A 155 -9.90 4.74 -8.67
N TYR A 156 -10.24 6.03 -8.67
CA TYR A 156 -9.25 7.10 -8.69
C TYR A 156 -8.31 6.97 -7.48
N GLY A 157 -7.04 6.77 -7.75
CA GLY A 157 -6.07 6.39 -6.73
C GLY A 157 -4.70 7.02 -6.93
N ALA A 158 -3.65 6.19 -6.91
CA ALA A 158 -2.26 6.62 -6.89
C ALA A 158 -1.84 7.45 -8.11
N VAL A 159 -1.07 8.51 -7.87
CA VAL A 159 -0.63 9.50 -8.86
C VAL A 159 0.04 8.88 -10.10
N PHE A 160 0.88 7.86 -9.93
CA PHE A 160 1.57 7.23 -11.07
C PHE A 160 0.58 6.58 -12.04
N GLY A 161 -0.42 5.86 -11.54
CA GLY A 161 -1.42 5.24 -12.40
C GLY A 161 -2.24 6.25 -13.18
N VAL A 162 -2.62 7.34 -12.52
CA VAL A 162 -3.38 8.44 -13.15
C VAL A 162 -2.54 9.12 -14.23
N PHE A 163 -1.30 9.52 -13.91
CA PHE A 163 -0.43 10.25 -14.84
C PHE A 163 0.02 9.41 -16.04
N LEU A 164 0.34 8.12 -15.81
CA LEU A 164 0.75 7.23 -16.90
C LEU A 164 -0.39 6.95 -17.88
N ALA A 165 -1.61 6.75 -17.39
CA ALA A 165 -2.78 6.61 -18.26
C ALA A 165 -3.06 7.91 -19.04
N GLN A 166 -3.01 9.07 -18.37
CA GLN A 166 -3.17 10.36 -19.03
C GLN A 166 -2.09 10.59 -20.10
N LYS A 167 -0.82 10.31 -19.79
CA LYS A 167 0.30 10.41 -20.74
C LYS A 167 0.10 9.52 -21.96
N LEU A 168 -0.30 8.27 -21.75
CA LEU A 168 -0.50 7.30 -22.83
C LEU A 168 -1.58 7.74 -23.82
N PHE A 169 -2.64 8.37 -23.30
CA PHE A 169 -3.79 8.85 -24.11
C PHE A 169 -3.69 10.33 -24.49
N ASN A 170 -2.50 10.94 -24.43
CA ASN A 170 -2.25 12.35 -24.76
C ASN A 170 -3.19 13.34 -24.02
N LYS A 171 -3.60 13.00 -22.80
CA LYS A 171 -4.40 13.89 -21.94
C LYS A 171 -3.49 14.64 -20.97
N PRO A 172 -3.88 15.86 -20.56
CA PRO A 172 -3.09 16.62 -19.59
C PRO A 172 -3.04 15.91 -18.24
N LEU A 173 -1.88 16.00 -17.56
CA LEU A 173 -1.71 15.48 -16.21
C LEU A 173 -2.50 16.33 -15.21
N THR A 174 -3.38 15.71 -14.44
CA THR A 174 -4.22 16.41 -13.46
C THR A 174 -3.52 16.50 -12.11
N ILE A 175 -3.06 17.67 -11.76
CA ILE A 175 -2.35 17.95 -10.50
C ILE A 175 -3.33 18.51 -9.48
N VAL A 176 -3.44 17.85 -8.31
CA VAL A 176 -4.25 18.33 -7.18
C VAL A 176 -3.56 19.53 -6.53
N GLY A 177 -4.32 20.59 -6.22
CA GLY A 177 -3.77 21.82 -5.65
C GLY A 177 -2.71 22.45 -6.59
N ASN A 178 -1.64 22.95 -6.01
CA ASN A 178 -0.52 23.58 -6.75
C ASN A 178 0.64 22.61 -7.06
N GLY A 179 0.51 21.33 -6.70
CA GLY A 179 1.54 20.32 -6.94
C GLY A 179 2.81 20.43 -6.10
N ARG A 180 2.85 21.33 -5.10
CA ARG A 180 3.98 21.50 -4.17
C ARG A 180 3.96 20.48 -3.03
N GLN A 181 2.84 19.81 -2.79
CA GLN A 181 2.75 18.74 -1.78
C GLN A 181 3.75 17.62 -2.08
N THR A 182 4.30 17.05 -1.00
CA THR A 182 5.34 16.03 -1.11
C THR A 182 4.86 14.67 -0.64
N ARG A 183 5.43 13.61 -1.22
CA ARG A 183 5.23 12.23 -0.80
C ARG A 183 6.57 11.51 -0.73
N ASP A 184 6.67 10.56 0.19
CA ASP A 184 7.78 9.62 0.24
C ASP A 184 7.43 8.41 -0.64
N PHE A 185 8.02 8.36 -1.82
CA PHE A 185 7.81 7.28 -2.79
C PHE A 185 8.90 6.23 -2.68
N VAL A 186 8.52 4.99 -2.36
CA VAL A 186 9.43 3.83 -2.33
C VAL A 186 9.15 2.90 -3.51
N HIS A 187 10.21 2.52 -4.23
CA HIS A 187 10.06 1.60 -5.35
C HIS A 187 9.72 0.19 -4.87
N VAL A 188 8.82 -0.50 -5.58
CA VAL A 188 8.32 -1.83 -5.18
C VAL A 188 9.43 -2.86 -5.01
N TYR A 189 10.51 -2.82 -5.79
CA TYR A 189 11.64 -3.75 -5.64
C TYR A 189 12.42 -3.51 -4.35
N ASP A 190 12.57 -2.26 -3.91
CA ASP A 190 13.15 -1.97 -2.61
C ASP A 190 12.23 -2.38 -1.47
N LEU A 191 10.91 -2.17 -1.63
CA LEU A 191 9.91 -2.66 -0.68
C LEU A 191 10.00 -4.18 -0.50
N VAL A 192 10.03 -4.95 -1.60
CA VAL A 192 10.12 -6.42 -1.56
C VAL A 192 11.40 -6.88 -0.86
N LYS A 193 12.55 -6.22 -1.12
CA LYS A 193 13.79 -6.48 -0.37
C LYS A 193 13.61 -6.20 1.13
N GLY A 194 12.87 -5.16 1.49
CA GLY A 194 12.53 -4.85 2.88
C GLY A 194 11.67 -5.93 3.54
N LEU A 195 10.65 -6.44 2.86
CA LEU A 195 9.82 -7.56 3.30
C LEU A 195 10.65 -8.81 3.57
N ILE A 196 11.56 -9.17 2.64
CA ILE A 196 12.45 -10.32 2.80
C ILE A 196 13.41 -10.12 3.98
N LYS A 197 13.97 -8.92 4.15
CA LYS A 197 14.82 -8.58 5.30
C LYS A 197 14.05 -8.68 6.62
N ALA A 198 12.79 -8.21 6.64
CA ALA A 198 11.91 -8.33 7.80
C ALA A 198 11.61 -9.79 8.15
N ALA A 199 11.38 -10.66 7.16
CA ALA A 199 11.20 -12.09 7.37
C ALA A 199 12.46 -12.75 7.97
N LYS A 200 13.63 -12.37 7.48
CA LYS A 200 14.92 -12.94 7.94
C LYS A 200 15.35 -12.42 9.32
N LYS A 201 15.28 -11.10 9.54
CA LYS A 201 15.93 -10.41 10.69
C LYS A 201 14.95 -9.68 11.61
N GLY A 202 13.70 -9.46 11.20
CA GLY A 202 12.73 -8.71 11.98
C GLY A 202 12.41 -9.39 13.31
N LYS A 203 12.35 -8.60 14.37
CA LYS A 203 12.01 -9.09 15.72
C LYS A 203 10.48 -9.12 15.88
N PRO A 204 9.93 -10.11 16.59
CA PRO A 204 8.49 -10.17 16.88
C PRO A 204 7.97 -8.90 17.57
N GLY A 205 6.73 -8.55 17.32
CA GLY A 205 6.08 -7.39 17.93
C GLY A 205 6.58 -6.03 17.47
N LYS A 206 7.54 -5.98 16.53
CA LYS A 206 8.08 -4.71 16.03
C LYS A 206 7.26 -4.16 14.87
N ILE A 207 7.20 -2.84 14.83
CA ILE A 207 6.64 -2.06 13.75
C ILE A 207 7.79 -1.28 13.11
N TYR A 208 7.85 -1.26 11.78
CA TYR A 208 8.85 -0.52 11.01
C TYR A 208 8.17 0.32 9.94
N ASN A 209 8.61 1.56 9.78
CA ASN A 209 8.31 2.34 8.60
C ASN A 209 9.16 1.86 7.42
N ILE A 210 8.54 1.76 6.25
CA ILE A 210 9.23 1.45 5.00
C ILE A 210 8.85 2.47 3.92
N GLY A 211 9.82 3.31 3.57
CA GLY A 211 9.74 4.42 2.63
C GLY A 211 11.11 4.67 2.01
N SER A 212 11.20 5.67 1.14
CA SER A 212 12.51 6.09 0.60
C SER A 212 13.32 6.92 1.60
N GLY A 213 12.65 7.56 2.57
CA GLY A 213 13.24 8.56 3.45
C GLY A 213 13.57 9.87 2.74
N LYS A 214 12.94 10.11 1.58
CA LYS A 214 13.06 11.33 0.78
C LYS A 214 11.70 11.85 0.36
N GLU A 215 11.54 13.17 0.39
CA GLU A 215 10.34 13.84 -0.11
C GLU A 215 10.45 14.11 -1.60
N THR A 216 9.39 13.83 -2.33
CA THR A 216 9.27 14.16 -3.75
C THR A 216 8.00 14.97 -3.99
N LYS A 217 8.14 16.16 -4.58
CA LYS A 217 7.01 17.03 -4.98
C LYS A 217 6.22 16.37 -6.13
N ILE A 218 4.90 16.51 -6.12
CA ILE A 218 4.06 15.99 -7.22
C ILE A 218 4.40 16.67 -8.56
N ASN A 219 4.76 17.97 -8.54
CA ASN A 219 5.26 18.66 -9.73
C ASN A 219 6.52 18.02 -10.31
N HIS A 220 7.42 17.49 -9.46
CA HIS A 220 8.62 16.79 -9.94
C HIS A 220 8.25 15.48 -10.65
N ILE A 221 7.31 14.70 -10.10
CA ILE A 221 6.77 13.51 -10.77
C ILE A 221 6.16 13.87 -12.12
N ALA A 222 5.35 14.93 -12.17
CA ALA A 222 4.75 15.41 -13.43
C ALA A 222 5.80 15.85 -14.44
N LYS A 223 6.92 16.48 -13.99
CA LYS A 223 8.06 16.84 -14.85
C LYS A 223 8.74 15.61 -15.43
N LEU A 224 9.01 14.59 -14.60
CA LEU A 224 9.65 13.34 -15.04
C LEU A 224 8.81 12.55 -16.04
N ILE A 225 7.48 12.49 -15.84
CA ILE A 225 6.57 11.81 -16.76
C ILE A 225 6.42 12.61 -18.05
N GLY A 226 6.40 13.95 -17.97
CA GLY A 226 6.25 14.87 -19.10
C GLY A 226 4.82 14.93 -19.64
N GLY A 227 4.48 16.05 -20.27
CA GLY A 227 3.16 16.32 -20.84
C GLY A 227 2.54 17.63 -20.32
N LYS A 228 1.46 18.07 -20.96
CA LYS A 228 0.66 19.21 -20.51
C LYS A 228 0.12 18.97 -19.11
N ARG A 229 -0.04 20.01 -18.30
CA ARG A 229 -0.51 19.93 -16.91
C ARG A 229 -1.74 20.80 -16.73
N ILE A 230 -2.67 20.34 -15.91
CA ILE A 230 -3.80 21.13 -15.44
C ILE A 230 -3.92 20.94 -13.93
N PHE A 231 -4.32 22.00 -13.24
CA PHE A 231 -4.49 21.98 -11.80
C PHE A 231 -5.96 21.81 -11.46
N ILE A 232 -6.23 20.96 -10.44
CA ILE A 232 -7.57 20.69 -9.95
C ILE A 232 -7.64 21.04 -8.45
N PRO A 233 -8.83 21.28 -7.88
CA PRO A 233 -8.98 21.70 -6.49
C PRO A 233 -8.25 20.80 -5.50
N LYS A 234 -7.66 21.43 -4.48
CA LYS A 234 -7.04 20.74 -3.34
C LYS A 234 -8.08 19.90 -2.61
N ARG A 235 -7.69 18.71 -2.14
CA ARG A 235 -8.56 17.82 -1.36
C ARG A 235 -8.42 18.11 0.14
N PRO A 236 -9.52 18.29 0.87
CA PRO A 236 -9.48 18.48 2.33
C PRO A 236 -8.92 17.20 3.00
N GLY A 237 -8.27 17.36 4.16
CA GLY A 237 -7.73 16.24 4.92
C GLY A 237 -6.56 15.48 4.27
N GLU A 238 -6.06 15.92 3.11
CA GLU A 238 -4.87 15.34 2.47
C GLU A 238 -3.61 16.01 3.03
N PRO A 239 -2.61 15.24 3.54
CA PRO A 239 -1.40 15.82 4.10
C PRO A 239 -0.57 16.56 3.05
N GLU A 240 -0.04 17.74 3.40
CA GLU A 240 0.89 18.48 2.54
C GLU A 240 2.22 17.77 2.40
N ARG A 241 2.66 17.09 3.45
CA ARG A 241 3.94 16.39 3.50
C ARG A 241 3.76 14.95 3.92
N SER A 242 4.58 14.06 3.37
CA SER A 242 4.70 12.68 3.81
C SER A 242 6.16 12.25 3.69
N LEU A 243 6.81 11.98 4.82
CA LEU A 243 8.22 11.60 4.89
C LEU A 243 8.43 10.55 5.97
N ALA A 244 8.94 9.39 5.60
CA ALA A 244 9.25 8.29 6.51
C ALA A 244 10.53 8.52 7.28
N CYS A 245 10.51 8.34 8.60
CA CYS A 245 11.72 8.06 9.35
C CYS A 245 12.10 6.58 9.16
N ILE A 246 13.14 6.32 8.38
CA ILE A 246 13.64 4.95 8.11
C ILE A 246 14.87 4.58 8.95
N LYS A 247 15.18 5.34 10.01
CA LYS A 247 16.33 5.05 10.90
C LYS A 247 16.24 3.66 11.53
N LYS A 248 15.07 3.28 12.02
CA LYS A 248 14.82 2.00 12.69
C LYS A 248 15.04 0.81 11.76
N ILE A 249 14.40 0.80 10.59
CA ILE A 249 14.55 -0.29 9.63
C ILE A 249 15.98 -0.40 9.08
N LYS A 250 16.68 0.73 8.90
CA LYS A 250 18.10 0.76 8.53
C LYS A 250 18.95 0.07 9.60
N LYS A 251 18.77 0.43 10.87
CA LYS A 251 19.57 -0.09 12.01
C LYS A 251 19.28 -1.57 12.27
N GLU A 252 18.00 -1.94 12.40
CA GLU A 252 17.63 -3.28 12.88
C GLU A 252 17.59 -4.33 11.76
N LEU A 253 17.23 -3.96 10.52
CA LEU A 253 17.13 -4.90 9.40
C LEU A 253 18.26 -4.77 8.38
N ASN A 254 19.16 -3.80 8.54
CA ASN A 254 20.21 -3.47 7.55
C ASN A 254 19.60 -3.31 6.14
N TRP A 255 18.49 -2.56 6.06
CA TRP A 255 17.79 -2.28 4.82
C TRP A 255 17.87 -0.80 4.45
N ARG A 256 18.14 -0.51 3.19
CA ARG A 256 18.12 0.85 2.61
C ARG A 256 17.48 0.81 1.23
N PRO A 257 16.67 1.83 0.85
CA PRO A 257 16.21 1.98 -0.53
C PRO A 257 17.42 2.29 -1.44
N LYS A 258 17.41 1.75 -2.67
CA LYS A 258 18.49 1.90 -3.64
C LYS A 258 18.03 2.55 -4.95
N ILE A 259 16.71 2.55 -5.22
CA ILE A 259 16.17 3.03 -6.49
C ILE A 259 15.72 4.48 -6.29
N SER A 260 16.32 5.40 -7.05
CA SER A 260 15.90 6.80 -7.05
C SER A 260 14.56 6.98 -7.76
N ILE A 261 13.89 8.11 -7.51
CA ILE A 261 12.59 8.40 -8.15
C ILE A 261 12.74 8.54 -9.66
N GLU A 262 13.83 9.15 -10.13
CA GLU A 262 14.14 9.35 -11.54
C GLU A 262 14.28 8.00 -12.26
N ARG A 263 15.08 7.10 -11.69
CA ARG A 263 15.27 5.74 -12.22
C ARG A 263 13.95 4.97 -12.24
N GLY A 264 13.21 5.00 -11.15
CA GLY A 264 11.94 4.25 -11.04
C GLY A 264 10.88 4.78 -12.02
N VAL A 265 10.79 6.11 -12.23
CA VAL A 265 9.90 6.70 -13.25
C VAL A 265 10.33 6.32 -14.65
N SER A 266 11.63 6.36 -14.95
CA SER A 266 12.16 5.92 -16.25
C SER A 266 11.80 4.46 -16.56
N GLU A 267 11.92 3.56 -15.56
CA GLU A 267 11.50 2.16 -15.70
C GLU A 267 9.98 2.02 -15.96
N LEU A 268 9.15 2.82 -15.28
CA LEU A 268 7.70 2.84 -15.51
C LEU A 268 7.32 3.31 -16.91
N LEU A 269 8.00 4.33 -17.43
CA LEU A 269 7.75 4.85 -18.77
C LEU A 269 8.04 3.82 -19.87
N LYS A 270 9.04 2.94 -19.67
CA LYS A 270 9.31 1.81 -20.58
C LYS A 270 8.17 0.78 -20.61
N THR A 271 7.39 0.68 -19.52
CA THR A 271 6.25 -0.26 -19.41
C THR A 271 4.90 0.41 -19.66
N LYS A 272 4.86 1.59 -20.28
CA LYS A 272 3.62 2.37 -20.50
C LYS A 272 2.47 1.57 -21.15
N ASN A 273 2.79 0.61 -22.01
CA ASN A 273 1.79 -0.23 -22.68
C ASN A 273 0.96 -1.08 -21.72
N SER A 274 1.44 -1.36 -20.51
CA SER A 274 0.64 -2.05 -19.48
C SER A 274 -0.56 -1.23 -18.98
N TRP A 275 -0.60 0.06 -19.33
CA TRP A 275 -1.65 1.02 -18.97
C TRP A 275 -2.71 1.23 -20.05
N LYS A 276 -2.65 0.49 -21.18
CA LYS A 276 -3.62 0.63 -22.29
C LYS A 276 -5.08 0.51 -21.86
N ASN A 277 -5.36 -0.38 -20.90
CA ASN A 277 -6.70 -0.61 -20.38
C ASN A 277 -6.99 0.14 -19.07
N ALA A 278 -6.12 1.07 -18.68
CA ALA A 278 -6.31 1.86 -17.48
C ALA A 278 -7.37 2.96 -17.72
N PRO A 279 -8.21 3.27 -16.72
CA PRO A 279 -9.16 4.35 -16.85
C PRO A 279 -8.43 5.69 -16.99
N VAL A 280 -8.78 6.46 -18.00
CA VAL A 280 -8.27 7.83 -18.17
C VAL A 280 -9.09 8.78 -17.31
N TRP A 281 -8.46 9.35 -16.31
CA TRP A 281 -9.07 10.26 -15.36
C TRP A 281 -9.01 11.70 -15.87
N THR A 282 -10.13 12.23 -16.34
CA THR A 282 -10.29 13.66 -16.65
C THR A 282 -10.70 14.44 -15.40
N SER A 283 -10.53 15.78 -15.39
CA SER A 283 -10.95 16.63 -14.27
C SER A 283 -12.41 16.42 -13.89
N LYS A 284 -13.32 16.27 -14.88
CA LYS A 284 -14.74 15.96 -14.66
C LYS A 284 -14.94 14.63 -13.95
N LYS A 285 -14.29 13.55 -14.44
CA LYS A 285 -14.34 12.21 -13.82
C LYS A 285 -13.77 12.21 -12.40
N ILE A 286 -12.65 12.93 -12.17
CA ILE A 286 -12.03 13.07 -10.84
C ILE A 286 -12.97 13.78 -9.88
N LYS A 287 -13.56 14.94 -10.29
CA LYS A 287 -14.52 15.70 -9.48
C LYS A 287 -15.70 14.80 -9.04
N LEU A 288 -16.26 14.03 -9.97
CA LEU A 288 -17.36 13.11 -9.68
C LEU A 288 -16.92 11.98 -8.72
N ALA A 289 -15.80 11.34 -9.01
CA ALA A 289 -15.28 10.23 -8.21
C ALA A 289 -14.94 10.65 -6.78
N THR A 290 -14.43 11.88 -6.57
CA THR A 290 -14.01 12.39 -5.26
C THR A 290 -15.11 13.15 -4.51
N LYS A 291 -16.35 13.23 -5.02
CA LYS A 291 -17.45 13.96 -4.38
C LYS A 291 -17.64 13.56 -2.90
N VAL A 292 -17.57 12.27 -2.57
CA VAL A 292 -17.70 11.79 -1.19
C VAL A 292 -16.52 12.20 -0.31
N TRP A 293 -15.31 12.35 -0.88
CA TRP A 293 -14.17 12.87 -0.16
C TRP A 293 -14.46 14.29 0.36
N PHE A 294 -14.90 15.18 -0.53
CA PHE A 294 -15.23 16.57 -0.17
C PHE A 294 -16.42 16.67 0.78
N LYS A 295 -17.31 15.66 0.81
CA LYS A 295 -18.44 15.62 1.75
C LYS A 295 -18.02 15.26 3.18
N TYR A 296 -17.11 14.29 3.35
CA TYR A 296 -16.85 13.67 4.66
C TYR A 296 -15.45 13.95 5.25
N LEU A 297 -14.49 14.42 4.47
CA LEU A 297 -13.12 14.68 4.93
C LEU A 297 -12.82 16.20 4.92
N LYS A 298 -13.68 16.97 5.56
CA LYS A 298 -13.51 18.42 5.73
C LYS A 298 -12.45 18.72 6.78
#